data_51059a29b793d8e3a2ae538a2b5355a2
#
_entry.id   51059a29b793d8e3a2ae538a2b5355a2
#
_cell.length_a   1.000
_cell.length_b   1.000
_cell.length_c   1.000
_cell.angle_alpha   90.00
_cell.angle_beta   90.00
_cell.angle_gamma   90.00
#
_symmetry.space_group_name_H-M   'P 1'
#
loop_
_entity.id
_entity.type
_entity.pdbx_description
1 polymer ?
#
loop_
_entity_poly.entity_id
_entity_poly.type
_entity_poly.pdbx_seq_one_letter_code
_entity_poly.pdbx_strand_id
1 'polypeptide(L)'
;MTLAPGPRRWNPVHGVTALLATSVFGVAAAAFFLPRGASAQGSPAVSASPVTLEVDARDAPRKIFHARLQIPAAPGPLTLLYPKWLPGEHGPTGPIADVAGLRITAAGKPLPWTRDPVEMYAVSVEVPSGASSVDVAFDYLSPAASGGFSSGASATAMLAVISWNQLLVYPRGADADRLLYAASLRLPPGWSHATALAPDGSGGSGEPIRFAPVSLTTLVDSPVLAGAHLKTRPLSAERESIPHRLDMAADSEAALEISSATLDAYRRLVAETFALFGARHYRHYDFLLTLSDGVAHFGLEHHESSDDRVPERCLVDDDKRRAHLAGLLEHEMVHSWNGKFRRPAGLQPGHFDEPMRGELLWVYEGLTEYLGEILTARTADFTPEEYRDALALTAADMQATVGRSWRPLADTAVAAQILYDARPDWAAWRRGVDFYPESSLLWLEADTLIRRESGGKRSLDDFCRAFYGAPSGPPTVVPYTADDVYAALQRVQPYDWKKFWTDRWSPTFCWTNHCSKAVWPLRAAAWVWRPRFQWGCEPSPCASTTSPARRDSSCRA
;
A
#
# COMPACT_ATOMS: atom_id res chain seq x y z
N MET A 1 -14.50 -9.51 51.85
CA MET A 1 -15.10 -10.80 52.20
C MET A 1 -16.31 -10.99 51.28
N THR A 2 -16.12 -11.62 50.14
CA THR A 2 -17.12 -12.32 49.32
C THR A 2 -16.37 -13.04 48.19
N LEU A 3 -16.62 -14.32 48.09
CA LEU A 3 -15.87 -15.34 47.37
C LEU A 3 -16.16 -15.34 45.89
N ALA A 4 -15.13 -15.57 45.09
CA ALA A 4 -15.21 -15.90 43.66
C ALA A 4 -15.64 -17.39 43.45
N PRO A 5 -16.36 -17.73 42.39
CA PRO A 5 -16.57 -19.12 42.01
C PRO A 5 -15.48 -19.64 41.07
N GLY A 6 -14.97 -20.84 41.37
CA GLY A 6 -13.90 -21.55 40.69
C GLY A 6 -14.35 -22.25 39.38
N PRO A 7 -13.40 -22.85 38.66
CA PRO A 7 -13.60 -23.34 37.30
C PRO A 7 -14.30 -24.70 37.24
N ARG A 8 -15.23 -24.84 36.32
CA ARG A 8 -15.89 -26.14 36.00
C ARG A 8 -14.98 -26.98 35.13
N ARG A 9 -14.67 -28.18 35.64
CA ARG A 9 -14.00 -29.26 34.90
C ARG A 9 -14.96 -29.90 33.92
N TRP A 10 -14.50 -30.17 32.71
CA TRP A 10 -15.15 -31.07 31.77
C TRP A 10 -14.43 -32.42 31.75
N ASN A 11 -15.22 -33.49 31.97
CA ASN A 11 -14.76 -34.89 31.85
C ASN A 11 -15.19 -35.45 30.51
N PRO A 12 -14.37 -36.31 29.84
CA PRO A 12 -14.76 -37.04 28.64
C PRO A 12 -15.24 -38.46 29.01
N VAL A 13 -16.30 -38.93 28.41
CA VAL A 13 -16.69 -40.35 28.49
C VAL A 13 -17.11 -40.87 27.12
N HIS A 14 -16.37 -41.84 26.63
CA HIS A 14 -16.68 -43.07 25.86
C HIS A 14 -17.54 -42.96 24.59
N GLY A 15 -17.36 -43.73 23.59
CA GLY A 15 -16.68 -45.01 23.39
C GLY A 15 -16.74 -45.48 21.94
N VAL A 16 -15.86 -46.33 21.65
CA VAL A 16 -15.52 -47.06 20.44
C VAL A 16 -16.66 -48.00 19.98
N THR A 17 -16.88 -48.11 18.69
CA THR A 17 -17.08 -49.45 18.06
C THR A 17 -16.71 -49.42 16.57
N ALA A 18 -15.71 -50.18 16.21
CA ALA A 18 -15.32 -50.52 14.85
C ALA A 18 -16.23 -51.62 14.30
N LEU A 19 -16.64 -51.51 13.04
CA LEU A 19 -17.14 -52.66 12.27
C LEU A 19 -16.52 -52.64 10.87
N LEU A 20 -15.65 -53.63 10.68
CA LEU A 20 -15.14 -54.05 9.38
C LEU A 20 -16.28 -54.77 8.62
N ALA A 21 -16.50 -54.43 7.36
CA ALA A 21 -17.15 -55.30 6.41
C ALA A 21 -16.49 -55.15 5.02
N THR A 22 -16.11 -56.27 4.53
CA THR A 22 -15.39 -56.59 3.31
C THR A 22 -16.23 -56.47 2.04
N SER A 23 -15.63 -55.84 1.05
CA SER A 23 -15.61 -56.02 -0.41
C SER A 23 -16.64 -56.94 -1.10
N VAL A 24 -17.31 -56.40 -2.15
CA VAL A 24 -17.63 -57.15 -3.38
C VAL A 24 -17.44 -56.18 -4.57
N PHE A 25 -16.63 -56.66 -5.54
CA PHE A 25 -16.41 -56.00 -6.83
C PHE A 25 -17.71 -56.01 -7.67
N GLY A 26 -18.13 -54.84 -8.12
CA GLY A 26 -19.12 -54.68 -9.16
C GLY A 26 -18.59 -53.75 -10.23
N VAL A 27 -18.27 -54.30 -11.40
CA VAL A 27 -17.95 -53.52 -12.60
C VAL A 27 -19.24 -52.86 -13.10
N ALA A 28 -19.38 -51.56 -13.00
CA ALA A 28 -20.44 -50.80 -13.64
C ALA A 28 -19.82 -49.80 -14.63
N ALA A 29 -20.31 -49.87 -15.87
CA ALA A 29 -19.91 -49.07 -17.00
C ALA A 29 -20.05 -47.56 -16.70
N ALA A 30 -18.98 -46.82 -16.82
CA ALA A 30 -18.98 -45.38 -16.77
C ALA A 30 -19.60 -44.82 -18.07
N ALA A 31 -20.81 -44.32 -17.98
CA ALA A 31 -21.34 -43.41 -18.97
C ALA A 31 -20.68 -42.05 -18.79
N PHE A 32 -19.91 -41.64 -19.77
CA PHE A 32 -19.32 -40.30 -19.84
C PHE A 32 -20.47 -39.28 -19.95
N PHE A 33 -20.80 -38.60 -18.85
CA PHE A 33 -21.49 -37.34 -18.89
C PHE A 33 -20.48 -36.25 -19.24
N LEU A 34 -20.48 -35.85 -20.50
CA LEU A 34 -19.83 -34.58 -20.90
C LEU A 34 -20.54 -33.45 -20.16
N PRO A 35 -19.81 -32.57 -19.45
CA PRO A 35 -20.44 -31.37 -18.92
C PRO A 35 -20.91 -30.54 -20.12
N ARG A 36 -22.23 -30.25 -20.16
CA ARG A 36 -22.79 -29.24 -21.05
C ARG A 36 -22.00 -27.96 -20.82
N GLY A 37 -21.41 -27.46 -21.91
CA GLY A 37 -20.66 -26.22 -21.91
C GLY A 37 -21.42 -25.11 -21.21
N ALA A 38 -20.81 -24.49 -20.21
CA ALA A 38 -21.22 -23.19 -19.74
C ALA A 38 -21.18 -22.28 -20.95
N SER A 39 -22.36 -21.78 -21.34
CA SER A 39 -22.46 -20.72 -22.34
C SER A 39 -21.59 -19.58 -21.85
N ALA A 40 -20.52 -19.28 -22.58
CA ALA A 40 -19.79 -18.04 -22.40
C ALA A 40 -20.84 -16.92 -22.57
N GLN A 41 -21.27 -16.34 -21.46
CA GLN A 41 -22.04 -15.10 -21.50
C GLN A 41 -21.12 -14.09 -22.14
N GLY A 42 -21.47 -13.62 -23.33
CA GLY A 42 -20.74 -12.60 -24.04
C GLY A 42 -20.53 -11.42 -23.08
N SER A 43 -19.30 -10.94 -22.97
CA SER A 43 -18.98 -9.73 -22.22
C SER A 43 -20.00 -8.66 -22.60
N PRO A 44 -20.67 -8.01 -21.65
CA PRO A 44 -21.59 -6.93 -21.97
C PRO A 44 -20.83 -5.88 -22.78
N ALA A 45 -21.42 -5.45 -23.89
CA ALA A 45 -20.87 -4.38 -24.70
C ALA A 45 -20.68 -3.18 -23.76
N VAL A 46 -19.42 -2.72 -23.61
CA VAL A 46 -19.09 -1.55 -22.81
C VAL A 46 -19.91 -0.39 -23.37
N SER A 47 -20.80 0.16 -22.55
CA SER A 47 -21.60 1.34 -22.91
C SER A 47 -20.64 2.47 -23.24
N ALA A 48 -20.87 3.19 -24.33
CA ALA A 48 -20.08 4.36 -24.75
C ALA A 48 -20.15 5.52 -23.73
N SER A 49 -21.09 5.48 -22.79
CA SER A 49 -21.30 6.50 -21.76
C SER A 49 -20.65 6.10 -20.43
N PRO A 50 -19.94 7.00 -19.76
CA PRO A 50 -19.33 6.73 -18.45
C PRO A 50 -20.42 6.47 -17.39
N VAL A 51 -20.07 5.74 -16.33
CA VAL A 51 -20.83 5.69 -15.09
C VAL A 51 -20.74 7.06 -14.44
N THR A 52 -21.89 7.66 -14.09
CA THR A 52 -21.90 8.88 -13.28
C THR A 52 -21.82 8.49 -11.80
N LEU A 53 -20.90 9.09 -11.06
CA LEU A 53 -20.77 8.92 -9.62
C LEU A 53 -20.85 10.28 -8.91
N GLU A 54 -21.86 10.45 -8.08
CA GLU A 54 -22.01 11.62 -7.24
C GLU A 54 -21.78 11.23 -5.77
N VAL A 55 -20.77 11.85 -5.13
CA VAL A 55 -20.48 11.67 -3.71
C VAL A 55 -20.81 12.96 -2.96
N ASP A 56 -21.69 12.84 -1.97
CA ASP A 56 -21.95 13.92 -1.02
C ASP A 56 -21.26 13.58 0.31
N ALA A 57 -20.16 14.27 0.56
CA ALA A 57 -19.34 14.14 1.77
C ALA A 57 -19.61 15.25 2.80
N ARG A 58 -20.70 16.01 2.67
CA ARG A 58 -21.03 17.09 3.63
C ARG A 58 -21.31 16.56 5.04
N ASP A 59 -21.68 15.28 5.16
CA ASP A 59 -21.84 14.57 6.42
C ASP A 59 -20.55 13.81 6.86
N ALA A 60 -19.40 14.01 6.20
CA ALA A 60 -18.12 13.46 6.61
C ALA A 60 -17.75 13.79 8.08
N PRO A 61 -18.05 14.99 8.64
CA PRO A 61 -17.88 15.26 10.07
C PRO A 61 -18.64 14.28 11.00
N ARG A 62 -19.66 13.62 10.48
CA ARG A 62 -20.45 12.57 11.16
C ARG A 62 -20.06 11.16 10.74
N LYS A 63 -18.97 11.03 9.94
CA LYS A 63 -18.46 9.77 9.38
C LYS A 63 -19.45 9.08 8.43
N ILE A 64 -20.26 9.86 7.68
CA ILE A 64 -21.23 9.39 6.70
C ILE A 64 -20.92 9.99 5.33
N PHE A 65 -20.85 9.13 4.32
CA PHE A 65 -20.67 9.52 2.92
C PHE A 65 -21.82 8.96 2.10
N HIS A 66 -22.46 9.78 1.30
CA HIS A 66 -23.59 9.38 0.46
C HIS A 66 -23.12 9.19 -0.98
N ALA A 67 -23.30 8.00 -1.53
CA ALA A 67 -22.97 7.68 -2.91
C ALA A 67 -24.23 7.52 -3.76
N ARG A 68 -24.19 8.07 -4.98
CA ARG A 68 -25.23 7.89 -6.01
C ARG A 68 -24.55 7.60 -7.34
N LEU A 69 -24.96 6.53 -7.99
CA LEU A 69 -24.43 6.13 -9.28
C LEU A 69 -25.55 6.00 -10.29
N GLN A 70 -25.29 6.40 -11.53
CA GLN A 70 -26.10 6.01 -12.67
C GLN A 70 -25.22 5.14 -13.57
N ILE A 71 -25.61 3.87 -13.68
CA ILE A 71 -24.85 2.84 -14.39
C ILE A 71 -25.62 2.51 -15.67
N PRO A 72 -25.05 2.72 -16.86
CA PRO A 72 -25.64 2.26 -18.11
C PRO A 72 -25.85 0.73 -18.08
N ALA A 73 -27.07 0.29 -18.41
CA ALA A 73 -27.44 -1.10 -18.36
C ALA A 73 -28.47 -1.45 -19.44
N ALA A 74 -28.33 -2.65 -20.02
CA ALA A 74 -29.34 -3.21 -20.91
C ALA A 74 -30.42 -3.97 -20.08
N PRO A 75 -31.64 -4.14 -20.60
CA PRO A 75 -32.66 -4.98 -19.99
C PRO A 75 -32.16 -6.42 -19.78
N GLY A 76 -32.53 -7.02 -18.64
CA GLY A 76 -32.19 -8.40 -18.25
C GLY A 76 -31.36 -8.45 -16.96
N PRO A 77 -30.73 -9.61 -16.66
CA PRO A 77 -30.00 -9.81 -15.42
C PRO A 77 -28.74 -8.94 -15.38
N LEU A 78 -28.55 -8.21 -14.27
CA LEU A 78 -27.37 -7.41 -13.99
C LEU A 78 -26.83 -7.78 -12.62
N THR A 79 -25.53 -8.09 -12.54
CA THR A 79 -24.82 -8.27 -11.28
C THR A 79 -23.86 -7.11 -11.07
N LEU A 80 -23.99 -6.43 -9.94
CA LEU A 80 -23.11 -5.35 -9.49
C LEU A 80 -22.16 -5.88 -8.42
N LEU A 81 -20.90 -5.49 -8.52
CA LEU A 81 -19.83 -5.85 -7.60
C LEU A 81 -19.38 -4.61 -6.81
N TYR A 82 -19.15 -4.81 -5.52
CA TYR A 82 -18.40 -3.86 -4.69
C TYR A 82 -16.91 -4.25 -4.70
N PRO A 83 -15.96 -3.31 -4.80
CA PRO A 83 -14.54 -3.63 -4.83
C PRO A 83 -14.11 -4.44 -3.60
N LYS A 84 -13.46 -5.57 -3.82
CA LYS A 84 -13.05 -6.53 -2.79
C LYS A 84 -11.54 -6.59 -2.61
N TRP A 85 -10.80 -6.68 -3.72
CA TRP A 85 -9.35 -6.77 -3.74
C TRP A 85 -8.77 -5.43 -4.19
N LEU A 86 -8.18 -4.71 -3.24
CA LEU A 86 -7.67 -3.36 -3.50
C LEU A 86 -6.16 -3.44 -3.71
N PRO A 87 -5.63 -2.88 -4.82
CA PRO A 87 -4.19 -2.82 -5.06
C PRO A 87 -3.48 -2.07 -3.92
N GLY A 88 -2.40 -2.70 -3.38
CA GLY A 88 -1.67 -2.19 -2.23
C GLY A 88 -2.09 -2.80 -0.89
N GLU A 89 -3.30 -3.36 -0.77
CA GLU A 89 -3.78 -3.87 0.51
C GLU A 89 -3.56 -5.38 0.72
N HIS A 90 -3.07 -6.10 -0.26
CA HIS A 90 -2.67 -7.52 -0.24
C HIS A 90 -3.72 -8.53 0.26
N GLY A 91 -4.99 -8.12 0.32
CA GLY A 91 -6.08 -8.94 0.83
C GLY A 91 -7.46 -8.51 0.30
N PRO A 92 -8.52 -9.29 0.62
CA PRO A 92 -9.90 -8.96 0.28
C PRO A 92 -10.49 -7.95 1.28
N THR A 93 -9.93 -6.75 1.34
CA THR A 93 -10.13 -5.74 2.38
C THR A 93 -11.29 -4.78 2.11
N GLY A 94 -11.94 -4.88 0.95
CA GLY A 94 -13.07 -4.00 0.60
C GLY A 94 -14.14 -3.95 1.70
N PRO A 95 -14.46 -2.76 2.28
CA PRO A 95 -15.25 -2.65 3.51
C PRO A 95 -16.76 -2.72 3.26
N ILE A 96 -17.24 -3.79 2.64
CA ILE A 96 -18.67 -3.96 2.29
C ILE A 96 -19.59 -4.00 3.51
N ALA A 97 -19.09 -4.35 4.68
CA ALA A 97 -19.86 -4.36 5.92
C ALA A 97 -20.32 -2.96 6.35
N ASP A 98 -19.61 -1.92 5.89
CA ASP A 98 -19.89 -0.52 6.23
C ASP A 98 -20.83 0.16 5.22
N VAL A 99 -21.29 -0.57 4.22
CA VAL A 99 -22.30 -0.12 3.25
C VAL A 99 -23.71 -0.25 3.86
N ALA A 100 -24.44 0.84 3.89
CA ALA A 100 -25.79 0.91 4.43
C ALA A 100 -26.79 1.51 3.43
N GLY A 101 -28.08 1.21 3.60
CA GLY A 101 -29.16 1.86 2.85
C GLY A 101 -29.16 1.61 1.35
N LEU A 102 -28.59 0.51 0.86
CA LEU A 102 -28.51 0.19 -0.57
C LEU A 102 -29.89 0.17 -1.22
N ARG A 103 -30.06 0.99 -2.24
CA ARG A 103 -31.27 1.09 -3.08
C ARG A 103 -30.87 1.07 -4.54
N ILE A 104 -31.60 0.29 -5.32
CA ILE A 104 -31.42 0.20 -6.77
C ILE A 104 -32.77 0.53 -7.42
N THR A 105 -32.77 1.44 -8.38
CA THR A 105 -33.97 1.82 -9.13
C THR A 105 -33.70 1.83 -10.63
N ALA A 106 -34.74 1.69 -11.43
CA ALA A 106 -34.69 1.98 -12.87
C ALA A 106 -35.92 2.79 -13.27
N ALA A 107 -35.71 3.86 -14.02
CA ALA A 107 -36.77 4.83 -14.38
C ALA A 107 -37.61 5.27 -13.15
N GLY A 108 -36.93 5.51 -12.03
CA GLY A 108 -37.55 5.95 -10.77
C GLY A 108 -38.32 4.88 -9.99
N LYS A 109 -38.36 3.62 -10.47
CA LYS A 109 -39.05 2.49 -9.79
C LYS A 109 -38.04 1.62 -9.04
N PRO A 110 -38.30 1.26 -7.77
CA PRO A 110 -37.44 0.36 -7.01
C PRO A 110 -37.29 -1.01 -7.70
N LEU A 111 -36.08 -1.50 -7.78
CA LEU A 111 -35.78 -2.87 -8.20
C LEU A 111 -35.42 -3.71 -6.96
N PRO A 112 -36.06 -4.85 -6.74
CA PRO A 112 -35.64 -5.82 -5.75
C PRO A 112 -34.25 -6.36 -6.14
N TRP A 113 -33.35 -6.41 -5.17
CA TRP A 113 -32.02 -6.97 -5.36
C TRP A 113 -31.79 -8.15 -4.41
N THR A 114 -30.89 -9.04 -4.80
CA THR A 114 -30.46 -10.18 -3.98
C THR A 114 -28.94 -10.21 -3.90
N ARG A 115 -28.43 -10.47 -2.69
CA ARG A 115 -27.00 -10.70 -2.48
C ARG A 115 -26.66 -12.14 -2.86
N ASP A 116 -25.53 -12.34 -3.52
CA ASP A 116 -24.99 -13.68 -3.80
C ASP A 116 -24.64 -14.37 -2.45
N PRO A 117 -25.11 -15.62 -2.22
CA PRO A 117 -24.90 -16.30 -0.94
C PRO A 117 -23.45 -16.78 -0.71
N VAL A 118 -22.59 -16.74 -1.71
CA VAL A 118 -21.17 -17.13 -1.66
C VAL A 118 -20.27 -15.93 -1.86
N GLU A 119 -20.48 -15.16 -2.94
CA GLU A 119 -19.74 -13.93 -3.18
C GLU A 119 -20.48 -12.75 -2.54
N MET A 120 -20.16 -12.47 -1.28
CA MET A 120 -20.82 -11.43 -0.46
C MET A 120 -20.73 -10.04 -1.06
N TYR A 121 -19.77 -9.79 -1.94
CA TYR A 121 -19.55 -8.51 -2.60
C TYR A 121 -20.42 -8.28 -3.84
N ALA A 122 -21.23 -9.27 -4.22
CA ALA A 122 -22.09 -9.24 -5.39
C ALA A 122 -23.57 -9.07 -5.04
N VAL A 123 -24.26 -8.20 -5.76
CA VAL A 123 -25.72 -8.06 -5.74
C VAL A 123 -26.28 -8.14 -7.16
N SER A 124 -27.40 -8.83 -7.33
CA SER A 124 -28.06 -9.03 -8.63
C SER A 124 -29.44 -8.39 -8.65
N VAL A 125 -29.80 -7.83 -9.80
CA VAL A 125 -31.09 -7.23 -10.12
C VAL A 125 -31.54 -7.65 -11.50
N GLU A 126 -32.84 -7.57 -11.77
CA GLU A 126 -33.42 -7.69 -13.11
C GLU A 126 -33.74 -6.30 -13.65
N VAL A 127 -33.04 -5.88 -14.70
CA VAL A 127 -33.26 -4.59 -15.36
C VAL A 127 -34.49 -4.69 -16.24
N PRO A 128 -35.54 -3.86 -16.03
CA PRO A 128 -36.77 -3.96 -16.79
C PRO A 128 -36.62 -3.58 -18.27
N SER A 129 -37.49 -4.15 -19.11
CA SER A 129 -37.59 -3.78 -20.52
C SER A 129 -37.80 -2.27 -20.67
N GLY A 130 -37.00 -1.64 -21.58
CA GLY A 130 -37.08 -0.20 -21.86
C GLY A 130 -36.21 0.66 -20.93
N ALA A 131 -35.58 0.12 -19.88
CA ALA A 131 -34.58 0.84 -19.14
C ALA A 131 -33.23 0.78 -19.86
N SER A 132 -32.49 1.90 -19.85
CA SER A 132 -31.15 2.04 -20.41
C SER A 132 -30.07 2.26 -19.33
N SER A 133 -30.49 2.39 -18.07
CA SER A 133 -29.63 2.55 -16.90
C SER A 133 -30.31 2.08 -15.63
N VAL A 134 -29.49 1.83 -14.62
CA VAL A 134 -29.94 1.67 -13.23
C VAL A 134 -29.31 2.77 -12.37
N ASP A 135 -30.09 3.27 -11.42
CA ASP A 135 -29.62 4.23 -10.40
C ASP A 135 -29.38 3.45 -9.11
N VAL A 136 -28.17 3.57 -8.55
CA VAL A 136 -27.76 2.93 -7.30
C VAL A 136 -27.48 4.04 -6.27
N ALA A 137 -28.00 3.88 -5.06
CA ALA A 137 -27.72 4.80 -3.96
C ALA A 137 -27.43 4.01 -2.68
N PHE A 138 -26.42 4.43 -1.93
CA PHE A 138 -26.09 3.88 -0.62
C PHE A 138 -25.28 4.87 0.20
N ASP A 139 -25.16 4.59 1.48
CA ASP A 139 -24.31 5.30 2.42
C ASP A 139 -23.11 4.43 2.78
N TYR A 140 -21.92 5.03 2.86
CA TYR A 140 -20.74 4.45 3.47
C TYR A 140 -20.57 5.04 4.88
N LEU A 141 -20.41 4.17 5.87
CA LEU A 141 -20.27 4.52 7.27
C LEU A 141 -18.81 4.34 7.69
N SER A 142 -18.01 5.41 7.67
CA SER A 142 -16.63 5.33 8.13
C SER A 142 -16.58 4.87 9.60
N PRO A 143 -15.76 3.88 9.97
CA PRO A 143 -15.66 3.39 11.33
C PRO A 143 -15.33 4.50 12.34
N ALA A 144 -15.76 4.33 13.57
CA ALA A 144 -15.45 5.25 14.67
C ALA A 144 -14.06 5.00 15.26
N ALA A 145 -13.61 3.73 15.26
CA ALA A 145 -12.29 3.36 15.75
C ALA A 145 -11.20 3.69 14.71
N SER A 146 -10.06 4.17 15.20
CA SER A 146 -8.91 4.49 14.35
C SER A 146 -8.12 3.26 13.87
N GLY A 147 -8.36 2.08 14.41
CA GLY A 147 -7.69 0.85 13.98
C GLY A 147 -8.20 0.33 12.64
N GLY A 148 -7.42 -0.54 12.00
CA GLY A 148 -7.68 -1.08 10.67
C GLY A 148 -6.84 -0.39 9.60
N PHE A 149 -6.70 -1.05 8.43
CA PHE A 149 -6.03 -0.48 7.26
C PHE A 149 -6.98 0.52 6.55
N SER A 150 -7.07 0.53 5.23
CA SER A 150 -7.94 1.48 4.52
C SER A 150 -9.43 1.35 4.88
N SER A 151 -9.85 0.19 5.41
CA SER A 151 -11.19 -0.03 5.98
C SER A 151 -11.39 0.60 7.37
N GLY A 152 -10.35 1.21 7.96
CA GLY A 152 -10.43 1.90 9.24
C GLY A 152 -11.06 3.30 9.16
N ALA A 153 -11.03 4.03 10.27
CA ALA A 153 -11.57 5.40 10.32
C ALA A 153 -10.87 6.30 9.30
N SER A 154 -11.66 7.00 8.48
CA SER A 154 -11.17 7.88 7.41
C SER A 154 -11.66 9.32 7.51
N ALA A 155 -12.40 9.67 8.59
CA ALA A 155 -12.94 11.02 8.77
C ALA A 155 -13.00 11.45 10.23
N THR A 156 -12.83 12.74 10.45
CA THR A 156 -13.03 13.45 11.71
C THR A 156 -14.00 14.62 11.51
N ALA A 157 -14.19 15.46 12.53
CA ALA A 157 -14.97 16.68 12.37
C ALA A 157 -14.31 17.70 11.44
N MET A 158 -13.00 17.59 11.16
CA MET A 158 -12.20 18.61 10.48
C MET A 158 -11.62 18.16 9.15
N LEU A 159 -11.50 16.85 8.91
CA LEU A 159 -10.92 16.30 7.67
C LEU A 159 -11.54 14.96 7.29
N ALA A 160 -11.32 14.55 6.04
CA ALA A 160 -11.64 13.22 5.55
C ALA A 160 -10.69 12.80 4.43
N VAL A 161 -10.39 11.50 4.37
CA VAL A 161 -9.84 10.85 3.18
C VAL A 161 -10.95 10.06 2.52
N ILE A 162 -11.20 10.36 1.25
CA ILE A 162 -12.28 9.79 0.45
C ILE A 162 -11.65 8.81 -0.53
N SER A 163 -11.78 7.53 -0.25
CA SER A 163 -11.33 6.44 -1.12
C SER A 163 -12.52 5.98 -1.98
N TRP A 164 -12.40 6.11 -3.29
CA TRP A 164 -13.53 5.88 -4.21
C TRP A 164 -14.03 4.43 -4.23
N ASN A 165 -13.15 3.45 -3.94
CA ASN A 165 -13.52 2.04 -3.79
C ASN A 165 -14.59 1.80 -2.71
N GLN A 166 -14.70 2.69 -1.72
CA GLN A 166 -15.71 2.62 -0.66
C GLN A 166 -17.09 3.12 -1.13
N LEU A 167 -17.16 3.85 -2.25
CA LEU A 167 -18.29 4.68 -2.67
C LEU A 167 -18.84 4.29 -4.03
N LEU A 168 -18.45 3.15 -4.58
CA LEU A 168 -18.89 2.71 -5.90
C LEU A 168 -19.21 1.22 -5.96
N VAL A 169 -19.99 0.86 -6.98
CA VAL A 169 -20.18 -0.49 -7.46
C VAL A 169 -20.01 -0.51 -8.98
N TYR A 170 -19.65 -1.65 -9.55
CA TYR A 170 -19.42 -1.79 -10.98
C TYR A 170 -20.04 -3.09 -11.53
N PRO A 171 -20.41 -3.17 -12.82
CA PRO A 171 -20.96 -4.38 -13.42
C PRO A 171 -19.95 -5.52 -13.46
N ARG A 172 -20.35 -6.73 -13.08
CA ARG A 172 -19.51 -7.94 -13.19
C ARG A 172 -19.05 -8.16 -14.62
N GLY A 173 -17.75 -8.45 -14.80
CA GLY A 173 -17.13 -8.67 -16.10
C GLY A 173 -16.81 -7.40 -16.87
N ALA A 174 -17.00 -6.22 -16.28
CA ALA A 174 -16.53 -4.97 -16.86
C ALA A 174 -15.01 -4.86 -16.71
N ASP A 175 -14.32 -4.50 -17.81
CA ASP A 175 -12.90 -4.23 -17.81
C ASP A 175 -12.62 -2.92 -17.03
N ALA A 176 -11.91 -3.02 -15.91
CA ALA A 176 -11.67 -1.90 -15.00
C ALA A 176 -10.84 -0.77 -15.65
N ASP A 177 -9.97 -1.08 -16.61
CA ASP A 177 -9.18 -0.08 -17.34
C ASP A 177 -9.97 0.66 -18.42
N ARG A 178 -11.13 0.12 -18.80
CA ARG A 178 -11.98 0.66 -19.87
C ARG A 178 -13.31 1.23 -19.38
N LEU A 179 -13.78 0.77 -18.21
CA LEU A 179 -15.02 1.30 -17.62
C LEU A 179 -14.77 2.70 -17.09
N LEU A 180 -15.34 3.70 -17.75
CA LEU A 180 -15.15 5.10 -17.37
C LEU A 180 -16.14 5.55 -16.28
N TYR A 181 -15.66 6.37 -15.38
CA TYR A 181 -16.43 7.06 -14.36
C TYR A 181 -16.30 8.58 -14.52
N ALA A 182 -17.42 9.28 -14.48
CA ALA A 182 -17.50 10.74 -14.32
C ALA A 182 -17.88 11.02 -12.87
N ALA A 183 -16.87 11.29 -12.04
CA ALA A 183 -17.04 11.46 -10.60
C ALA A 183 -17.25 12.93 -10.25
N SER A 184 -18.07 13.18 -9.22
CA SER A 184 -18.26 14.49 -8.60
C SER A 184 -18.33 14.37 -7.09
N LEU A 185 -17.89 15.45 -6.39
CA LEU A 185 -17.75 15.47 -4.94
C LEU A 185 -18.33 16.77 -4.35
N ARG A 186 -19.13 16.65 -3.29
CA ARG A 186 -19.57 17.78 -2.45
C ARG A 186 -18.91 17.66 -1.08
N LEU A 187 -18.26 18.73 -0.65
CA LEU A 187 -17.59 18.82 0.64
C LEU A 187 -18.35 19.70 1.63
N PRO A 188 -18.08 19.57 2.94
CA PRO A 188 -18.56 20.54 3.92
C PRO A 188 -18.16 21.97 3.53
N PRO A 189 -18.98 22.98 3.85
CA PRO A 189 -18.63 24.37 3.58
C PRO A 189 -17.29 24.78 4.20
N GLY A 190 -16.44 25.42 3.42
CA GLY A 190 -15.11 25.90 3.85
C GLY A 190 -14.00 24.84 3.81
N TRP A 191 -14.29 23.59 3.45
CA TRP A 191 -13.26 22.59 3.24
C TRP A 191 -12.58 22.76 1.88
N SER A 192 -11.27 22.54 1.87
CA SER A 192 -10.44 22.42 0.67
C SER A 192 -10.12 20.94 0.40
N HIS A 193 -9.58 20.63 -0.78
CA HIS A 193 -9.19 19.27 -1.15
C HIS A 193 -7.91 19.23 -1.97
N ALA A 194 -7.27 18.04 -1.96
CA ALA A 194 -6.16 17.67 -2.81
C ALA A 194 -6.37 16.25 -3.35
N THR A 195 -5.98 15.99 -4.59
CA THR A 195 -6.08 14.68 -5.26
C THR A 195 -5.28 14.69 -6.56
N ALA A 196 -4.93 13.49 -7.03
CA ALA A 196 -4.31 13.31 -8.35
C ALA A 196 -5.30 13.46 -9.52
N LEU A 197 -6.62 13.45 -9.26
CA LEU A 197 -7.63 13.61 -10.32
C LEU A 197 -7.62 15.01 -10.92
N ALA A 198 -7.64 15.08 -12.24
CA ALA A 198 -7.79 16.36 -12.94
C ALA A 198 -9.24 16.86 -12.86
N PRO A 199 -9.47 18.18 -12.63
CA PRO A 199 -10.81 18.75 -12.73
C PRO A 199 -11.32 18.70 -14.16
N ASP A 200 -12.66 18.64 -14.35
CA ASP A 200 -13.29 18.68 -15.68
C ASP A 200 -13.38 20.09 -16.28
N GLY A 201 -12.98 21.11 -15.51
CA GLY A 201 -12.99 22.51 -15.93
C GLY A 201 -14.37 23.20 -15.87
N SER A 202 -15.45 22.52 -15.43
CA SER A 202 -16.81 23.04 -15.44
C SER A 202 -17.29 23.65 -14.10
N GLY A 203 -16.43 23.69 -13.05
CA GLY A 203 -16.82 24.06 -11.68
C GLY A 203 -16.88 25.57 -11.44
N GLY A 204 -17.93 26.02 -10.73
CA GLY A 204 -18.09 27.37 -10.15
C GLY A 204 -18.10 27.30 -8.60
N SER A 205 -18.02 28.47 -7.96
CA SER A 205 -18.13 28.55 -6.49
C SER A 205 -19.48 28.02 -6.01
N GLY A 206 -19.49 27.02 -5.12
CA GLY A 206 -20.69 26.38 -4.57
C GLY A 206 -21.25 25.22 -5.39
N GLU A 207 -20.68 24.91 -6.57
CA GLU A 207 -21.00 23.73 -7.35
C GLU A 207 -20.23 22.50 -6.83
N PRO A 208 -20.70 21.26 -7.12
CA PRO A 208 -19.89 20.08 -6.83
C PRO A 208 -18.55 20.14 -7.57
N ILE A 209 -17.50 19.70 -6.92
CA ILE A 209 -16.21 19.47 -7.55
C ILE A 209 -16.42 18.35 -8.58
N ARG A 210 -16.06 18.58 -9.84
CA ARG A 210 -16.19 17.61 -10.92
C ARG A 210 -14.82 17.24 -11.45
N PHE A 211 -14.63 15.95 -11.70
CA PHE A 211 -13.39 15.43 -12.22
C PHE A 211 -13.56 14.97 -13.68
N ALA A 212 -12.51 15.10 -14.46
CA ALA A 212 -12.47 14.56 -15.80
C ALA A 212 -12.74 13.03 -15.76
N PRO A 213 -13.52 12.48 -16.71
CA PRO A 213 -13.78 11.04 -16.72
C PRO A 213 -12.50 10.22 -16.79
N VAL A 214 -12.37 9.23 -15.90
CA VAL A 214 -11.23 8.33 -15.81
C VAL A 214 -11.70 6.88 -15.74
N SER A 215 -10.79 5.92 -15.97
CA SER A 215 -11.10 4.51 -15.80
C SER A 215 -11.39 4.17 -14.32
N LEU A 216 -12.11 3.07 -14.08
CA LEU A 216 -12.34 2.57 -12.73
C LEU A 216 -11.03 2.34 -11.98
N THR A 217 -10.01 1.77 -12.66
CA THR A 217 -8.66 1.59 -12.09
C THR A 217 -8.06 2.92 -11.65
N THR A 218 -8.08 3.94 -12.52
CA THR A 218 -7.54 5.27 -12.18
C THR A 218 -8.33 5.94 -11.06
N LEU A 219 -9.66 5.82 -11.05
CA LEU A 219 -10.50 6.41 -10.02
C LEU A 219 -10.16 5.83 -8.63
N VAL A 220 -10.12 4.50 -8.53
CA VAL A 220 -9.78 3.80 -7.27
C VAL A 220 -8.35 4.13 -6.81
N ASP A 221 -7.43 4.36 -7.75
CA ASP A 221 -6.03 4.72 -7.49
C ASP A 221 -5.82 6.23 -7.24
N SER A 222 -6.87 7.00 -7.00
CA SER A 222 -6.78 8.48 -6.85
C SER A 222 -7.67 8.98 -5.72
N PRO A 223 -7.34 8.71 -4.45
CA PRO A 223 -8.11 9.19 -3.30
C PRO A 223 -8.13 10.72 -3.24
N VAL A 224 -9.04 11.26 -2.43
CA VAL A 224 -9.16 12.69 -2.17
C VAL A 224 -8.90 12.95 -0.70
N LEU A 225 -7.89 13.75 -0.38
CA LEU A 225 -7.69 14.33 0.94
C LEU A 225 -8.49 15.65 1.01
N ALA A 226 -9.34 15.82 2.01
CA ALA A 226 -10.14 17.03 2.20
C ALA A 226 -10.16 17.44 3.66
N GLY A 227 -10.27 18.76 3.92
CA GLY A 227 -10.35 19.26 5.28
C GLY A 227 -10.55 20.76 5.38
N ALA A 228 -10.95 21.19 6.60
CA ALA A 228 -11.05 22.60 6.96
C ALA A 228 -9.67 23.26 7.04
N HIS A 229 -8.66 22.49 7.48
CA HIS A 229 -7.26 22.90 7.54
C HIS A 229 -6.48 22.07 6.52
N LEU A 230 -6.18 22.70 5.37
CA LEU A 230 -5.40 22.09 4.30
C LEU A 230 -4.35 23.07 3.79
N LYS A 231 -3.10 22.63 3.68
CA LYS A 231 -1.98 23.41 3.13
C LYS A 231 -1.21 22.59 2.10
N THR A 232 -0.88 23.20 0.98
CA THR A 232 -0.02 22.62 -0.06
C THR A 232 1.37 23.25 -0.03
N ARG A 233 2.40 22.42 -0.17
CA ARG A 233 3.80 22.85 -0.31
C ARG A 233 4.40 22.27 -1.59
N PRO A 234 4.94 23.07 -2.51
CA PRO A 234 5.66 22.59 -3.66
C PRO A 234 6.99 21.93 -3.23
N LEU A 235 7.25 20.74 -3.76
CA LEU A 235 8.51 20.01 -3.53
C LEU A 235 9.45 20.10 -4.73
N SER A 236 8.95 20.32 -5.95
CA SER A 236 9.74 20.58 -7.15
C SER A 236 9.86 22.08 -7.42
N ALA A 237 10.94 22.48 -8.14
CA ALA A 237 11.09 23.85 -8.58
C ALA A 237 10.06 24.17 -9.68
N GLU A 238 9.59 25.44 -9.77
CA GLU A 238 8.60 25.88 -10.76
C GLU A 238 8.98 25.58 -12.22
N ARG A 239 10.28 25.47 -12.52
CA ARG A 239 10.81 25.15 -13.85
C ARG A 239 10.88 23.67 -14.17
N GLU A 240 10.60 22.81 -13.20
CA GLU A 240 10.55 21.36 -13.45
C GLU A 240 9.28 20.99 -14.20
N SER A 241 9.42 20.10 -15.18
CA SER A 241 8.31 19.71 -16.06
C SER A 241 7.28 18.80 -15.36
N ILE A 242 7.65 18.15 -14.27
CA ILE A 242 6.79 17.25 -13.50
C ILE A 242 6.66 17.82 -12.07
N PRO A 243 5.50 18.34 -11.70
CA PRO A 243 5.28 18.91 -10.38
C PRO A 243 5.17 17.82 -9.30
N HIS A 244 5.71 18.13 -8.12
CA HIS A 244 5.53 17.33 -6.90
C HIS A 244 5.03 18.23 -5.79
N ARG A 245 4.05 17.78 -5.04
CA ARG A 245 3.40 18.54 -3.97
C ARG A 245 3.31 17.72 -2.69
N LEU A 246 3.40 18.38 -1.57
CA LEU A 246 3.01 17.87 -0.26
C LEU A 246 1.71 18.57 0.12
N ASP A 247 0.61 17.85 0.07
CA ASP A 247 -0.72 18.29 0.46
C ASP A 247 -1.01 17.76 1.86
N MET A 248 -1.19 18.66 2.82
CA MET A 248 -1.35 18.32 4.23
C MET A 248 -2.72 18.74 4.74
N ALA A 249 -3.47 17.82 5.35
CA ALA A 249 -4.67 18.16 6.11
C ALA A 249 -4.53 17.71 7.56
N ALA A 250 -5.04 18.51 8.49
CA ALA A 250 -4.96 18.24 9.93
C ALA A 250 -6.24 18.57 10.68
N ASP A 251 -6.40 17.98 11.88
CA ASP A 251 -7.50 18.36 12.78
C ASP A 251 -7.34 19.77 13.34
N SER A 252 -6.10 20.31 13.39
CA SER A 252 -5.83 21.69 13.79
C SER A 252 -4.86 22.39 12.84
N GLU A 253 -5.02 23.71 12.68
CA GLU A 253 -4.11 24.56 11.88
C GLU A 253 -2.66 24.50 12.37
N ALA A 254 -2.45 24.37 13.70
CA ALA A 254 -1.13 24.32 14.31
C ALA A 254 -0.33 23.05 13.94
N ALA A 255 -1.02 21.96 13.61
CA ALA A 255 -0.37 20.71 13.21
C ALA A 255 0.21 20.78 11.78
N LEU A 256 -0.19 21.76 10.97
CA LEU A 256 0.28 21.98 9.59
C LEU A 256 1.61 22.75 9.50
N GLU A 257 2.20 23.10 10.62
CA GLU A 257 3.51 23.75 10.63
C GLU A 257 4.62 22.72 10.37
N ILE A 258 5.41 22.96 9.34
CA ILE A 258 6.53 22.10 8.93
C ILE A 258 7.83 22.87 9.00
N SER A 259 8.88 22.24 9.55
CA SER A 259 10.20 22.85 9.59
C SER A 259 10.81 22.96 8.18
N SER A 260 11.65 23.98 7.95
CA SER A 260 12.38 24.10 6.68
C SER A 260 13.29 22.89 6.42
N ALA A 261 13.88 22.32 7.46
CA ALA A 261 14.76 21.15 7.36
C ALA A 261 13.99 19.92 6.85
N THR A 262 12.79 19.65 7.41
CA THR A 262 11.91 18.56 6.99
C THR A 262 11.41 18.78 5.55
N LEU A 263 10.97 19.99 5.22
CA LEU A 263 10.54 20.31 3.86
C LEU A 263 11.68 20.16 2.84
N ASP A 264 12.90 20.51 3.20
CA ASP A 264 14.07 20.34 2.35
C ASP A 264 14.47 18.86 2.22
N ALA A 265 14.24 18.01 3.24
CA ALA A 265 14.41 16.57 3.12
C ALA A 265 13.44 15.98 2.06
N TYR A 266 12.17 16.37 2.06
CA TYR A 266 11.20 15.92 1.04
C TYR A 266 11.49 16.47 -0.37
N ARG A 267 12.04 17.68 -0.48
CA ARG A 267 12.57 18.17 -1.76
C ARG A 267 13.74 17.33 -2.27
N ARG A 268 14.65 16.92 -1.37
CA ARG A 268 15.74 16.01 -1.71
C ARG A 268 15.21 14.62 -2.09
N LEU A 269 14.12 14.13 -1.47
CA LEU A 269 13.49 12.86 -1.83
C LEU A 269 13.12 12.81 -3.30
N VAL A 270 12.47 13.86 -3.82
CA VAL A 270 12.11 13.97 -5.25
C VAL A 270 13.35 13.89 -6.15
N ALA A 271 14.47 14.50 -5.74
CA ALA A 271 15.70 14.46 -6.51
C ALA A 271 16.41 13.09 -6.41
N GLU A 272 16.48 12.51 -5.22
CA GLU A 272 17.15 11.23 -4.97
C GLU A 272 16.41 10.05 -5.60
N THR A 273 15.08 10.02 -5.60
CA THR A 273 14.31 9.00 -6.30
C THR A 273 14.55 9.06 -7.81
N PHE A 274 14.62 10.26 -8.40
CA PHE A 274 14.95 10.38 -9.82
C PHE A 274 16.40 9.93 -10.12
N ALA A 275 17.35 10.25 -9.24
CA ALA A 275 18.73 9.78 -9.39
C ALA A 275 18.85 8.25 -9.25
N LEU A 276 18.01 7.66 -8.38
CA LEU A 276 17.96 6.22 -8.14
C LEU A 276 17.40 5.45 -9.35
N PHE A 277 16.25 5.88 -9.87
CA PHE A 277 15.52 5.15 -10.91
C PHE A 277 15.83 5.61 -12.34
N GLY A 278 16.23 6.86 -12.54
CA GLY A 278 16.59 7.43 -13.84
C GLY A 278 15.42 7.78 -14.76
N ALA A 279 14.18 7.56 -14.34
CA ALA A 279 12.95 7.85 -15.09
C ALA A 279 11.78 8.15 -14.15
N ARG A 280 10.72 8.73 -14.67
CA ARG A 280 9.45 8.97 -13.96
C ARG A 280 8.30 8.44 -14.82
N HIS A 281 7.35 7.71 -14.19
CA HIS A 281 6.22 7.07 -14.86
C HIS A 281 4.88 7.65 -14.39
N TYR A 282 4.85 8.97 -14.19
CA TYR A 282 3.72 9.77 -13.75
C TYR A 282 3.78 11.18 -14.34
N ARG A 283 2.64 11.88 -14.35
CA ARG A 283 2.50 13.26 -14.86
C ARG A 283 2.77 14.31 -13.78
N HIS A 284 2.48 13.96 -12.54
CA HIS A 284 2.74 14.70 -11.30
C HIS A 284 2.75 13.70 -10.14
N TYR A 285 3.15 14.14 -8.94
CA TYR A 285 3.05 13.30 -7.76
C TYR A 285 2.64 14.13 -6.54
N ASP A 286 1.58 13.69 -5.86
CA ASP A 286 0.98 14.37 -4.73
C ASP A 286 1.05 13.48 -3.48
N PHE A 287 1.85 13.86 -2.47
CA PHE A 287 1.80 13.24 -1.16
C PHE A 287 0.57 13.78 -0.42
N LEU A 288 -0.41 12.94 -0.14
CA LEU A 288 -1.63 13.30 0.58
C LEU A 288 -1.45 12.96 2.06
N LEU A 289 -0.83 13.88 2.82
CA LEU A 289 -0.47 13.68 4.21
C LEU A 289 -1.62 14.07 5.15
N THR A 290 -2.17 13.09 5.85
CA THR A 290 -3.20 13.26 6.88
C THR A 290 -2.57 13.26 8.27
N LEU A 291 -2.80 14.33 9.03
CA LEU A 291 -2.30 14.55 10.38
C LEU A 291 -3.46 14.52 11.38
N SER A 292 -3.78 13.35 11.93
CA SER A 292 -4.94 13.16 12.80
C SER A 292 -4.81 11.94 13.70
N ASP A 293 -5.16 12.08 14.97
CA ASP A 293 -5.28 10.96 15.89
C ASP A 293 -6.65 10.24 15.78
N GLY A 294 -7.57 10.76 14.95
CA GLY A 294 -8.94 10.24 14.77
C GLY A 294 -9.18 9.39 13.52
N VAL A 295 -8.12 9.09 12.75
CA VAL A 295 -8.16 8.22 11.56
C VAL A 295 -7.21 7.04 11.71
N ALA A 296 -7.32 6.04 10.85
CA ALA A 296 -6.36 4.93 10.78
C ALA A 296 -5.01 5.45 10.27
N HIS A 297 -3.89 4.92 10.81
CA HIS A 297 -2.53 5.31 10.43
C HIS A 297 -1.89 4.23 9.57
N PHE A 298 -1.47 4.59 8.39
CA PHE A 298 -0.78 3.74 7.41
C PHE A 298 -0.27 4.59 6.24
N GLY A 299 0.55 4.01 5.35
CA GLY A 299 0.77 4.48 3.99
C GLY A 299 0.02 3.60 2.99
N LEU A 300 -0.39 4.17 1.88
CA LEU A 300 -0.93 3.45 0.74
C LEU A 300 -0.52 4.13 -0.55
N GLU A 301 0.16 3.37 -1.36
CA GLU A 301 0.72 3.83 -2.61
C GLU A 301 -0.32 3.95 -3.73
N HIS A 302 -0.18 4.99 -4.53
CA HIS A 302 -0.89 5.24 -5.76
C HIS A 302 0.08 5.62 -6.89
N HIS A 303 -0.36 5.56 -8.15
CA HIS A 303 0.55 5.81 -9.27
C HIS A 303 1.06 7.26 -9.30
N GLU A 304 0.17 8.22 -9.03
CA GLU A 304 0.45 9.66 -9.08
C GLU A 304 0.27 10.36 -7.71
N SER A 305 0.11 9.57 -6.63
CA SER A 305 0.01 10.08 -5.26
C SER A 305 0.35 8.99 -4.24
N SER A 306 0.37 9.37 -2.96
CA SER A 306 0.31 8.46 -1.82
C SER A 306 -0.71 8.97 -0.80
N ASP A 307 -1.36 8.05 -0.07
CA ASP A 307 -2.25 8.34 1.06
C ASP A 307 -1.49 8.03 2.36
N ASP A 308 -0.92 9.06 2.98
CA ASP A 308 -0.03 8.96 4.12
C ASP A 308 -0.76 9.46 5.37
N ARG A 309 -1.09 8.58 6.33
CA ARG A 309 -1.86 8.93 7.52
C ARG A 309 -1.07 8.68 8.79
N VAL A 310 -0.84 9.74 9.57
CA VAL A 310 -0.01 9.71 10.77
C VAL A 310 -0.65 10.50 11.91
N PRO A 311 -0.16 10.32 13.18
CA PRO A 311 -0.64 11.12 14.30
C PRO A 311 -0.55 12.62 14.05
N GLU A 312 -1.51 13.37 14.61
CA GLU A 312 -1.69 14.81 14.34
C GLU A 312 -0.40 15.64 14.49
N ARG A 313 0.42 15.31 15.47
CA ARG A 313 1.58 16.14 15.82
C ARG A 313 2.90 15.75 15.14
N CYS A 314 2.88 14.88 14.14
CA CYS A 314 4.11 14.36 13.51
C CYS A 314 4.99 15.43 12.87
N LEU A 315 4.44 16.54 12.39
CA LEU A 315 5.27 17.61 11.79
C LEU A 315 5.85 18.61 12.81
N VAL A 316 5.26 18.68 14.01
CA VAL A 316 5.64 19.67 15.05
C VAL A 316 6.31 19.04 16.27
N ASP A 317 6.47 17.72 16.28
CA ASP A 317 7.09 16.91 17.31
C ASP A 317 8.09 15.94 16.66
N ASP A 318 9.38 16.19 16.85
CA ASP A 318 10.44 15.44 16.19
C ASP A 318 10.47 13.96 16.58
N ASP A 319 10.13 13.61 17.82
CA ASP A 319 10.09 12.21 18.26
C ASP A 319 8.96 11.46 17.57
N LYS A 320 7.78 12.10 17.45
CA LYS A 320 6.66 11.54 16.70
C LYS A 320 6.96 11.45 15.20
N ARG A 321 7.61 12.47 14.65
CA ARG A 321 8.03 12.46 13.23
C ARG A 321 8.92 11.27 12.94
N ARG A 322 9.96 11.07 13.75
CA ARG A 322 10.86 9.93 13.59
C ARG A 322 10.20 8.57 13.79
N ALA A 323 9.21 8.49 14.69
CA ALA A 323 8.54 7.24 14.99
C ALA A 323 7.47 6.83 13.97
N HIS A 324 6.86 7.78 13.26
CA HIS A 324 5.66 7.51 12.45
C HIS A 324 5.69 8.06 11.03
N LEU A 325 6.55 9.05 10.72
CA LEU A 325 6.54 9.71 9.42
C LEU A 325 7.85 9.52 8.65
N ALA A 326 8.99 9.49 9.34
CA ALA A 326 10.28 9.29 8.69
C ALA A 326 10.35 7.89 8.06
N GLY A 327 10.66 7.83 6.77
CA GLY A 327 10.64 6.60 5.98
C GLY A 327 9.29 6.32 5.29
N LEU A 328 8.17 6.86 5.78
CA LEU A 328 6.85 6.60 5.20
C LEU A 328 6.71 7.19 3.79
N LEU A 329 6.93 8.48 3.63
CA LEU A 329 6.82 9.15 2.33
C LEU A 329 7.85 8.61 1.33
N GLU A 330 9.02 8.23 1.80
CA GLU A 330 10.08 7.58 1.02
C GLU A 330 9.62 6.21 0.50
N HIS A 331 9.01 5.40 1.36
CA HIS A 331 8.45 4.09 1.03
C HIS A 331 7.36 4.23 -0.03
N GLU A 332 6.35 5.05 0.24
CA GLU A 332 5.21 5.22 -0.66
C GLU A 332 5.61 5.80 -2.03
N MET A 333 6.57 6.73 -2.05
CA MET A 333 7.08 7.26 -3.31
C MET A 333 7.81 6.21 -4.15
N VAL A 334 8.59 5.31 -3.53
CA VAL A 334 9.27 4.20 -4.24
C VAL A 334 8.28 3.31 -4.95
N HIS A 335 7.11 3.10 -4.37
CA HIS A 335 6.05 2.30 -4.98
C HIS A 335 5.56 2.83 -6.33
N SER A 336 5.70 4.13 -6.63
CA SER A 336 5.39 4.63 -7.97
C SER A 336 6.18 3.88 -9.07
N TRP A 337 7.39 3.41 -8.74
CA TRP A 337 8.20 2.55 -9.63
C TRP A 337 8.03 1.07 -9.31
N ASN A 338 8.20 0.67 -8.03
CA ASN A 338 8.13 -0.72 -7.60
C ASN A 338 6.73 -1.06 -7.05
N GLY A 339 5.80 -1.27 -7.95
CA GLY A 339 4.40 -1.57 -7.60
C GLY A 339 3.43 -0.99 -8.60
N LYS A 340 3.54 0.31 -8.89
CA LYS A 340 2.60 0.96 -9.82
C LYS A 340 3.11 0.88 -11.27
N PHE A 341 4.37 1.23 -11.54
CA PHE A 341 4.95 1.04 -12.89
C PHE A 341 5.31 -0.43 -13.14
N ARG A 342 6.25 -1.00 -12.37
CA ARG A 342 6.58 -2.41 -12.44
C ARG A 342 5.85 -3.15 -11.33
N ARG A 343 4.91 -4.03 -11.71
CA ARG A 343 4.04 -4.74 -10.77
C ARG A 343 4.23 -6.25 -10.89
N PRO A 344 4.34 -7.02 -9.78
CA PRO A 344 4.24 -8.47 -9.84
C PRO A 344 2.99 -8.93 -10.57
N ALA A 345 3.12 -9.83 -11.53
CA ALA A 345 1.99 -10.30 -12.32
C ALA A 345 0.87 -10.90 -11.45
N GLY A 346 1.22 -11.49 -10.30
CA GLY A 346 0.23 -12.00 -9.33
C GLY A 346 -0.53 -10.92 -8.56
N LEU A 347 -0.03 -9.68 -8.53
CA LEU A 347 -0.66 -8.53 -7.85
C LEU A 347 -1.38 -7.59 -8.82
N GLN A 348 -1.58 -8.02 -10.07
CA GLN A 348 -2.35 -7.29 -11.06
C GLN A 348 -3.58 -8.11 -11.47
N PRO A 349 -4.65 -8.13 -10.66
CA PRO A 349 -5.92 -8.70 -11.09
C PRO A 349 -6.50 -7.85 -12.23
N GLY A 350 -7.24 -8.49 -13.14
CA GLY A 350 -7.98 -7.79 -14.19
C GLY A 350 -9.18 -7.01 -13.63
N HIS A 351 -9.68 -7.42 -12.49
CA HIS A 351 -10.89 -6.90 -11.82
C HIS A 351 -10.72 -6.93 -10.31
N PHE A 352 -11.47 -6.05 -9.61
CA PHE A 352 -11.41 -5.95 -8.14
C PHE A 352 -12.09 -7.11 -7.38
N ASP A 353 -12.66 -8.09 -8.08
CA ASP A 353 -13.20 -9.34 -7.51
C ASP A 353 -12.24 -10.54 -7.68
N GLU A 354 -11.14 -10.38 -8.42
CA GLU A 354 -10.13 -11.42 -8.63
C GLU A 354 -9.09 -11.42 -7.51
N PRO A 355 -8.76 -12.61 -6.95
CA PRO A 355 -7.76 -12.71 -5.89
C PRO A 355 -6.37 -12.29 -6.34
N MET A 356 -5.70 -11.47 -5.55
CA MET A 356 -4.28 -11.16 -5.68
C MET A 356 -3.42 -12.26 -5.06
N ARG A 357 -2.23 -12.51 -5.64
CA ARG A 357 -1.27 -13.51 -5.18
C ARG A 357 0.02 -12.86 -4.73
N GLY A 358 0.34 -13.04 -3.45
CA GLY A 358 1.41 -12.35 -2.76
C GLY A 358 2.82 -12.95 -2.90
N GLU A 359 3.08 -13.93 -3.80
CA GLU A 359 4.36 -14.64 -3.85
C GLU A 359 5.57 -13.72 -4.08
N LEU A 360 5.38 -12.54 -4.65
CA LEU A 360 6.45 -11.56 -4.91
C LEU A 360 6.41 -10.33 -4.00
N LEU A 361 5.73 -10.40 -2.86
CA LEU A 361 5.75 -9.31 -1.87
C LEU A 361 7.15 -9.03 -1.31
N TRP A 362 8.07 -9.98 -1.37
CA TRP A 362 9.47 -9.75 -1.04
C TRP A 362 10.19 -8.77 -1.99
N VAL A 363 9.68 -8.59 -3.22
CA VAL A 363 10.11 -7.54 -4.15
C VAL A 363 9.25 -6.31 -3.97
N TYR A 364 7.92 -6.49 -4.02
CA TYR A 364 6.97 -5.38 -3.97
C TYR A 364 7.15 -4.54 -2.70
N GLU A 365 7.15 -5.20 -1.54
CA GLU A 365 7.29 -4.55 -0.24
C GLU A 365 8.72 -4.55 0.27
N GLY A 366 9.37 -5.72 0.25
CA GLY A 366 10.69 -5.84 0.85
C GLY A 366 11.78 -5.01 0.18
N LEU A 367 11.75 -4.85 -1.14
CA LEU A 367 12.65 -3.94 -1.83
C LEU A 367 12.26 -2.48 -1.59
N THR A 368 10.97 -2.16 -1.56
CA THR A 368 10.49 -0.81 -1.27
C THR A 368 10.88 -0.38 0.13
N GLU A 369 10.73 -1.25 1.13
CA GLU A 369 11.19 -1.00 2.50
C GLU A 369 12.69 -0.69 2.54
N TYR A 370 13.52 -1.53 1.92
CA TYR A 370 14.96 -1.30 1.83
C TYR A 370 15.31 0.04 1.16
N LEU A 371 14.65 0.36 0.04
CA LEU A 371 14.92 1.59 -0.69
C LEU A 371 14.39 2.83 0.05
N GLY A 372 13.25 2.74 0.72
CA GLY A 372 12.67 3.78 1.58
C GLY A 372 13.64 4.14 2.71
N GLU A 373 14.13 3.14 3.45
CA GLU A 373 15.13 3.33 4.52
C GLU A 373 16.42 4.00 3.99
N ILE A 374 16.91 3.57 2.82
CA ILE A 374 18.10 4.20 2.22
C ILE A 374 17.82 5.64 1.80
N LEU A 375 16.66 5.92 1.23
CA LEU A 375 16.28 7.27 0.83
C LEU A 375 16.15 8.18 2.04
N THR A 376 15.59 7.72 3.16
CA THR A 376 15.51 8.45 4.43
C THR A 376 16.90 8.92 4.89
N ALA A 377 17.91 8.05 4.76
CA ALA A 377 19.29 8.42 5.06
C ALA A 377 19.92 9.37 4.01
N ARG A 378 19.64 9.17 2.70
CA ARG A 378 20.17 10.00 1.61
C ARG A 378 19.58 11.42 1.63
N THR A 379 18.35 11.56 2.05
CA THR A 379 17.67 12.85 2.19
C THR A 379 18.05 13.59 3.46
N ALA A 380 18.81 12.96 4.35
CA ALA A 380 19.12 13.44 5.68
C ALA A 380 17.88 13.70 6.55
N ASP A 381 16.81 12.94 6.33
CA ASP A 381 15.69 12.83 7.27
C ASP A 381 16.10 11.97 8.49
N PHE A 382 16.94 10.95 8.27
CA PHE A 382 17.73 10.28 9.31
C PHE A 382 19.21 10.65 9.18
N THR A 383 19.89 10.80 10.33
CA THR A 383 21.34 10.79 10.38
C THR A 383 21.88 9.38 10.09
N PRO A 384 23.17 9.23 9.73
CA PRO A 384 23.79 7.92 9.56
C PRO A 384 23.74 7.04 10.82
N GLU A 385 23.74 7.64 11.99
CA GLU A 385 23.58 6.96 13.28
C GLU A 385 22.17 6.42 13.43
N GLU A 386 21.15 7.25 13.24
CA GLU A 386 19.74 6.87 13.33
C GLU A 386 19.39 5.76 12.33
N TYR A 387 19.91 5.82 11.11
CA TYR A 387 19.73 4.73 10.13
C TYR A 387 20.34 3.41 10.61
N ARG A 388 21.56 3.44 11.19
CA ARG A 388 22.19 2.22 11.71
C ARG A 388 21.44 1.66 12.92
N ASP A 389 20.92 2.52 13.76
CA ASP A 389 20.14 2.14 14.94
C ASP A 389 18.80 1.51 14.52
N ALA A 390 18.10 2.07 13.54
CA ALA A 390 16.89 1.52 12.97
C ALA A 390 17.16 0.12 12.35
N LEU A 391 18.20 -0.01 11.54
CA LEU A 391 18.62 -1.28 10.96
C LEU A 391 18.97 -2.33 12.03
N ALA A 392 19.67 -1.92 13.10
CA ALA A 392 20.01 -2.80 14.21
C ALA A 392 18.76 -3.26 14.98
N LEU A 393 17.78 -2.37 15.16
CA LEU A 393 16.50 -2.71 15.78
C LEU A 393 15.72 -3.71 14.92
N THR A 394 15.58 -3.48 13.62
CA THR A 394 14.95 -4.42 12.68
C THR A 394 15.61 -5.81 12.74
N ALA A 395 16.94 -5.85 12.74
CA ALA A 395 17.66 -7.13 12.84
C ALA A 395 17.42 -7.82 14.18
N ALA A 396 17.38 -7.07 15.30
CA ALA A 396 17.12 -7.61 16.64
C ALA A 396 15.69 -8.16 16.76
N ASP A 397 14.71 -7.46 16.24
CA ASP A 397 13.31 -7.92 16.21
C ASP A 397 13.15 -9.20 15.40
N MET A 398 13.79 -9.28 14.23
CA MET A 398 13.79 -10.50 13.44
C MET A 398 14.49 -11.68 14.17
N GLN A 399 15.55 -11.43 14.93
CA GLN A 399 16.19 -12.46 15.76
C GLN A 399 15.28 -12.92 16.90
N ALA A 400 14.49 -12.04 17.49
CA ALA A 400 13.56 -12.33 18.58
C ALA A 400 12.26 -12.99 18.09
N THR A 401 11.95 -12.95 16.79
CA THR A 401 10.74 -13.53 16.21
C THR A 401 10.82 -15.06 16.13
N VAL A 402 10.34 -15.73 17.18
CA VAL A 402 10.38 -17.21 17.33
C VAL A 402 9.61 -17.92 16.20
N GLY A 403 8.58 -17.28 15.65
CA GLY A 403 7.78 -17.81 14.54
C GLY A 403 8.60 -18.20 13.29
N ARG A 404 9.79 -17.61 13.12
CA ARG A 404 10.74 -17.96 12.06
C ARG A 404 11.24 -19.42 12.13
N SER A 405 11.10 -20.06 13.28
CA SER A 405 11.47 -21.47 13.44
C SER A 405 10.51 -22.46 12.78
N TRP A 406 9.28 -22.03 12.44
CA TRP A 406 8.27 -22.92 11.86
C TRP A 406 7.62 -22.35 10.60
N ARG A 407 7.46 -21.02 10.50
CA ARG A 407 6.87 -20.36 9.33
C ARG A 407 7.96 -19.81 8.43
N PRO A 408 8.11 -20.28 7.19
CA PRO A 408 9.07 -19.71 6.24
C PRO A 408 8.65 -18.29 5.81
N LEU A 409 9.60 -17.49 5.33
CA LEU A 409 9.34 -16.13 4.88
C LEU A 409 8.34 -16.10 3.71
N ALA A 410 8.46 -17.04 2.77
CA ALA A 410 7.53 -17.20 1.65
C ALA A 410 6.07 -17.32 2.10
N ASP A 411 5.81 -18.05 3.19
CA ASP A 411 4.45 -18.22 3.69
C ASP A 411 3.88 -16.94 4.30
N THR A 412 4.69 -16.04 4.83
CA THR A 412 4.22 -14.73 5.32
C THR A 412 3.65 -13.89 4.20
N ALA A 413 4.23 -13.95 3.01
CA ALA A 413 3.79 -13.23 1.82
C ALA A 413 2.52 -13.84 1.22
N VAL A 414 2.47 -15.17 1.06
CA VAL A 414 1.26 -15.86 0.55
C VAL A 414 0.10 -15.70 1.53
N ALA A 415 0.38 -15.73 2.84
CA ALA A 415 -0.60 -15.59 3.90
C ALA A 415 -0.89 -14.11 4.27
N ALA A 416 -0.38 -13.13 3.54
CA ALA A 416 -0.62 -11.70 3.80
C ALA A 416 -2.12 -11.40 3.97
N GLN A 417 -2.97 -12.00 3.13
CA GLN A 417 -4.43 -11.89 3.17
C GLN A 417 -5.08 -12.13 4.53
N ILE A 418 -4.42 -12.90 5.40
CA ILE A 418 -4.93 -13.26 6.74
C ILE A 418 -4.01 -12.78 7.86
N LEU A 419 -2.82 -12.32 7.54
CA LEU A 419 -1.84 -11.88 8.53
C LEU A 419 -1.87 -10.37 8.77
N TYR A 420 -2.27 -9.59 7.78
CA TYR A 420 -2.38 -8.14 7.90
C TYR A 420 -3.32 -7.73 9.05
N ASP A 421 -4.51 -8.31 9.10
CA ASP A 421 -5.51 -8.02 10.13
C ASP A 421 -5.42 -8.98 11.33
N ALA A 422 -4.35 -9.76 11.42
CA ALA A 422 -4.16 -10.65 12.55
C ALA A 422 -3.93 -9.86 13.84
N ARG A 423 -4.59 -10.28 14.92
CA ARG A 423 -4.42 -9.64 16.24
C ARG A 423 -2.95 -9.56 16.62
N PRO A 424 -2.50 -8.46 17.27
CA PRO A 424 -1.11 -8.27 17.66
C PRO A 424 -0.61 -9.30 18.70
N ASP A 425 -1.55 -9.94 19.44
CA ASP A 425 -1.21 -10.97 20.40
C ASP A 425 -0.44 -12.11 19.73
N TRP A 426 0.67 -12.54 20.34
CA TRP A 426 1.52 -13.61 19.83
C TRP A 426 2.15 -13.35 18.45
N ALA A 427 2.32 -12.09 18.06
CA ALA A 427 2.92 -11.73 16.76
C ALA A 427 4.28 -12.39 16.57
N ALA A 428 5.18 -12.34 17.57
CA ALA A 428 6.50 -12.96 17.49
C ALA A 428 6.45 -14.49 17.33
N TRP A 429 5.43 -15.17 17.90
CA TRP A 429 5.26 -16.63 17.76
C TRP A 429 4.59 -17.02 16.44
N ARG A 430 3.53 -16.27 16.06
CA ARG A 430 2.79 -16.52 14.82
C ARG A 430 3.61 -16.18 13.59
N ARG A 431 4.47 -15.17 13.67
CA ARG A 431 5.08 -14.45 12.57
C ARG A 431 4.03 -13.66 11.75
N GLY A 432 4.26 -12.40 11.51
CA GLY A 432 3.32 -11.51 10.80
C GLY A 432 3.68 -11.32 9.34
N VAL A 433 3.66 -10.08 8.90
CA VAL A 433 4.00 -9.64 7.54
C VAL A 433 5.51 -9.40 7.38
N ASP A 434 6.32 -10.34 7.81
CA ASP A 434 7.77 -10.23 7.89
C ASP A 434 8.45 -10.09 6.51
N PHE A 435 7.68 -10.22 5.43
CA PHE A 435 8.16 -9.90 4.09
C PHE A 435 8.54 -8.42 3.90
N TYR A 436 8.16 -7.52 4.81
CA TYR A 436 8.71 -6.16 4.89
C TYR A 436 10.11 -6.20 5.55
N PRO A 437 10.24 -6.36 6.87
CA PRO A 437 11.51 -6.17 7.56
C PRO A 437 12.56 -7.24 7.21
N GLU A 438 12.17 -8.52 7.08
CA GLU A 438 13.15 -9.56 6.77
C GLU A 438 13.60 -9.50 5.32
N SER A 439 12.71 -9.14 4.40
CA SER A 439 13.12 -8.98 3.00
C SER A 439 13.96 -7.72 2.80
N SER A 440 13.74 -6.62 3.55
CA SER A 440 14.62 -5.45 3.48
C SER A 440 16.06 -5.83 3.86
N LEU A 441 16.25 -6.66 4.90
CA LEU A 441 17.56 -7.20 5.27
C LEU A 441 18.17 -8.10 4.18
N LEU A 442 17.35 -8.89 3.46
CA LEU A 442 17.83 -9.70 2.33
C LEU A 442 18.23 -8.83 1.13
N TRP A 443 17.54 -7.74 0.88
CA TRP A 443 17.93 -6.78 -0.15
C TRP A 443 19.21 -6.01 0.22
N LEU A 444 19.41 -5.70 1.49
CA LEU A 444 20.70 -5.19 2.00
C LEU A 444 21.83 -6.19 1.76
N GLU A 445 21.60 -7.50 2.00
CA GLU A 445 22.57 -8.55 1.70
C GLU A 445 22.89 -8.60 0.20
N ALA A 446 21.86 -8.50 -0.66
CA ALA A 446 22.02 -8.50 -2.11
C ALA A 446 22.85 -7.27 -2.57
N ASP A 447 22.57 -6.06 -2.07
CA ASP A 447 23.34 -4.84 -2.39
C ASP A 447 24.80 -4.96 -1.93
N THR A 448 25.01 -5.48 -0.72
CA THR A 448 26.35 -5.72 -0.18
C THR A 448 27.13 -6.72 -1.04
N LEU A 449 26.48 -7.78 -1.50
CA LEU A 449 27.05 -8.79 -2.39
C LEU A 449 27.44 -8.17 -3.74
N ILE A 450 26.55 -7.40 -4.37
CA ILE A 450 26.83 -6.69 -5.63
C ILE A 450 28.04 -5.78 -5.47
N ARG A 451 28.10 -4.98 -4.40
CA ARG A 451 29.24 -4.08 -4.12
C ARG A 451 30.53 -4.85 -3.92
N ARG A 452 30.51 -5.93 -3.14
CA ARG A 452 31.70 -6.74 -2.87
C ARG A 452 32.24 -7.38 -4.14
N GLU A 453 31.39 -8.08 -4.89
CA GLU A 453 31.80 -8.83 -6.10
C GLU A 453 32.21 -7.89 -7.25
N SER A 454 31.68 -6.69 -7.30
CA SER A 454 32.05 -5.67 -8.30
C SER A 454 33.26 -4.80 -7.88
N GLY A 455 33.81 -5.00 -6.68
CA GLY A 455 34.84 -4.12 -6.11
C GLY A 455 34.36 -2.69 -5.89
N GLY A 456 33.09 -2.53 -5.52
CA GLY A 456 32.44 -1.25 -5.27
C GLY A 456 32.01 -0.47 -6.52
N LYS A 457 32.11 -1.07 -7.71
CA LYS A 457 31.77 -0.40 -8.97
C LYS A 457 30.28 -0.41 -9.29
N ARG A 458 29.53 -1.34 -8.73
CA ARG A 458 28.09 -1.52 -8.91
C ARG A 458 27.39 -1.65 -7.58
N SER A 459 26.11 -1.35 -7.57
CA SER A 459 25.21 -1.41 -6.42
C SER A 459 23.79 -1.77 -6.86
N LEU A 460 22.88 -1.87 -5.89
CA LEU A 460 21.46 -2.06 -6.19
C LEU A 460 20.84 -0.86 -6.94
N ASP A 461 21.44 0.35 -6.86
CA ASP A 461 21.03 1.48 -7.71
C ASP A 461 21.13 1.14 -9.21
N ASP A 462 22.12 0.31 -9.60
CA ASP A 462 22.26 -0.10 -11.00
C ASP A 462 21.16 -1.09 -11.41
N PHE A 463 20.71 -1.94 -10.47
CA PHE A 463 19.52 -2.74 -10.66
C PHE A 463 18.27 -1.87 -10.80
N CYS A 464 18.08 -0.89 -9.92
CA CYS A 464 16.94 0.03 -9.99
C CYS A 464 16.85 0.73 -11.34
N ARG A 465 17.96 1.28 -11.84
CA ARG A 465 18.00 1.90 -13.17
C ARG A 465 17.74 0.91 -14.30
N ALA A 466 18.26 -0.30 -14.21
CA ALA A 466 18.08 -1.32 -15.24
C ALA A 466 16.66 -1.90 -15.29
N PHE A 467 15.99 -1.98 -14.14
CA PHE A 467 14.69 -2.63 -14.01
C PHE A 467 13.51 -1.65 -14.10
N TYR A 468 13.68 -0.43 -13.57
CA TYR A 468 12.64 0.60 -13.51
C TYR A 468 12.91 1.80 -14.43
N GLY A 469 14.13 1.94 -14.98
CA GLY A 469 14.58 3.11 -15.74
C GLY A 469 14.16 3.13 -17.22
N ALA A 470 13.00 2.56 -17.57
CA ALA A 470 12.42 2.73 -18.91
C ALA A 470 12.17 4.22 -19.19
N PRO A 471 12.01 4.65 -20.46
CA PRO A 471 11.76 6.05 -20.78
C PRO A 471 10.60 6.63 -19.95
N SER A 472 10.78 7.84 -19.43
CA SER A 472 9.73 8.55 -18.67
C SER A 472 8.46 8.70 -19.51
N GLY A 473 7.30 8.60 -18.86
CA GLY A 473 6.01 8.66 -19.55
C GLY A 473 4.84 8.77 -18.56
N PRO A 474 3.62 8.76 -19.08
CA PRO A 474 2.43 8.73 -18.25
C PRO A 474 2.31 7.41 -17.46
N PRO A 475 1.41 7.34 -16.47
CA PRO A 475 1.10 6.11 -15.75
C PRO A 475 0.89 4.91 -16.68
N THR A 476 1.63 3.85 -16.44
CA THR A 476 1.57 2.60 -17.20
C THR A 476 1.99 1.45 -16.29
N VAL A 477 1.33 0.30 -16.37
CA VAL A 477 1.69 -0.90 -15.61
C VAL A 477 2.42 -1.88 -16.53
N VAL A 478 3.60 -2.33 -16.10
CA VAL A 478 4.41 -3.35 -16.79
C VAL A 478 4.62 -4.52 -15.83
N PRO A 479 3.85 -5.61 -15.97
CA PRO A 479 3.96 -6.77 -15.09
C PRO A 479 5.33 -7.45 -15.17
N TYR A 480 5.71 -8.13 -14.08
CA TYR A 480 6.94 -8.93 -14.02
C TYR A 480 6.77 -10.21 -13.21
N THR A 481 7.70 -11.12 -13.43
CA THR A 481 7.84 -12.40 -12.72
C THR A 481 9.14 -12.42 -11.90
N ALA A 482 9.33 -13.42 -11.05
CA ALA A 482 10.60 -13.61 -10.33
C ALA A 482 11.80 -13.78 -11.30
N ASP A 483 11.60 -14.49 -12.42
CA ASP A 483 12.67 -14.69 -13.40
C ASP A 483 13.12 -13.37 -14.07
N ASP A 484 12.21 -12.40 -14.24
CA ASP A 484 12.57 -11.05 -14.72
C ASP A 484 13.48 -10.32 -13.73
N VAL A 485 13.20 -10.47 -12.42
CA VAL A 485 14.03 -9.89 -11.34
C VAL A 485 15.40 -10.54 -11.33
N TYR A 486 15.48 -11.87 -11.38
CA TYR A 486 16.75 -12.59 -11.42
C TYR A 486 17.56 -12.24 -12.67
N ALA A 487 16.92 -12.13 -13.82
CA ALA A 487 17.58 -11.72 -15.07
C ALA A 487 18.12 -10.28 -14.99
N ALA A 488 17.41 -9.38 -14.34
CA ALA A 488 17.88 -8.00 -14.15
C ALA A 488 19.08 -7.95 -13.19
N LEU A 489 19.02 -8.64 -12.05
CA LEU A 489 20.13 -8.76 -11.12
C LEU A 489 21.37 -9.40 -11.77
N GLN A 490 21.17 -10.44 -12.60
CA GLN A 490 22.23 -11.12 -13.34
C GLN A 490 22.98 -10.19 -14.30
N ARG A 491 22.28 -9.24 -14.95
CA ARG A 491 22.90 -8.22 -15.81
C ARG A 491 23.76 -7.23 -15.02
N VAL A 492 23.33 -6.91 -13.79
CA VAL A 492 24.09 -6.00 -12.91
C VAL A 492 25.31 -6.68 -12.33
N GLN A 493 25.14 -7.85 -11.77
CA GLN A 493 26.22 -8.65 -11.20
C GLN A 493 25.96 -10.13 -11.47
N PRO A 494 26.80 -10.82 -12.27
CA PRO A 494 26.72 -12.26 -12.46
C PRO A 494 26.84 -13.01 -11.13
N TYR A 495 25.78 -13.74 -10.76
CA TYR A 495 25.69 -14.53 -9.52
C TYR A 495 24.51 -15.49 -9.64
N ASP A 496 24.48 -16.57 -8.86
CA ASP A 496 23.31 -17.47 -8.82
C ASP A 496 22.19 -16.86 -7.97
N TRP A 497 21.50 -15.86 -8.55
CA TRP A 497 20.44 -15.12 -7.87
C TRP A 497 19.23 -15.99 -7.56
N LYS A 498 18.91 -16.97 -8.41
CA LYS A 498 17.81 -17.90 -8.15
C LYS A 498 18.09 -18.72 -6.89
N LYS A 499 19.28 -19.28 -6.79
CA LYS A 499 19.71 -20.00 -5.58
C LYS A 499 19.78 -19.09 -4.35
N PHE A 500 20.30 -17.85 -4.49
CA PHE A 500 20.37 -16.86 -3.42
C PHE A 500 18.99 -16.65 -2.76
N TRP A 501 17.97 -16.40 -3.57
CA TRP A 501 16.61 -16.16 -3.07
C TRP A 501 15.93 -17.46 -2.62
N THR A 502 16.05 -18.56 -3.37
CA THR A 502 15.43 -19.83 -3.00
C THR A 502 15.92 -20.32 -1.64
N ASP A 503 17.22 -20.23 -1.36
CA ASP A 503 17.80 -20.65 -0.09
C ASP A 503 17.32 -19.83 1.11
N ARG A 504 16.86 -18.61 0.91
CA ARG A 504 16.42 -17.68 1.97
C ARG A 504 14.90 -17.57 2.09
N TRP A 505 14.20 -17.83 1.01
CA TRP A 505 12.76 -17.66 0.88
C TRP A 505 11.97 -18.97 1.05
N SER A 506 12.56 -20.10 0.66
CA SER A 506 11.90 -21.41 0.55
C SER A 506 11.47 -22.01 1.89
N PRO A 507 10.34 -22.76 1.95
CA PRO A 507 9.85 -23.43 3.15
C PRO A 507 10.79 -24.48 3.75
N THR A 508 11.78 -24.97 3.00
CA THR A 508 12.74 -25.98 3.47
C THR A 508 13.93 -25.40 4.23
N PHE A 509 14.04 -24.08 4.32
CA PHE A 509 15.18 -23.41 4.93
C PHE A 509 14.89 -22.98 6.37
N CYS A 510 15.32 -23.81 7.34
CA CYS A 510 15.32 -23.42 8.75
C CYS A 510 16.56 -22.57 9.05
N TRP A 511 16.38 -21.30 9.37
CA TRP A 511 17.45 -20.34 9.70
C TRP A 511 18.31 -20.72 10.91
N THR A 512 17.95 -21.76 11.67
CA THR A 512 18.65 -22.16 12.89
C THR A 512 20.14 -22.46 12.72
N ASN A 513 20.61 -22.77 11.50
CA ASN A 513 22.01 -23.10 11.25
C ASN A 513 22.83 -21.96 10.58
N HIS A 514 22.22 -20.87 10.11
CA HIS A 514 22.92 -19.76 9.45
C HIS A 514 22.97 -18.48 10.28
N CYS A 515 21.97 -18.19 11.13
CA CYS A 515 22.02 -17.04 12.03
C CYS A 515 23.14 -17.10 13.07
N SER A 516 23.62 -18.30 13.43
CA SER A 516 24.78 -18.42 14.32
C SER A 516 26.12 -18.10 13.63
N LYS A 517 26.15 -17.98 12.29
CA LYS A 517 27.37 -17.67 11.51
C LYS A 517 27.31 -16.34 10.76
N ALA A 518 26.14 -15.79 10.53
CA ALA A 518 25.96 -14.45 10.02
C ALA A 518 25.85 -13.47 11.20
N VAL A 519 26.95 -13.21 11.84
CA VAL A 519 27.17 -11.89 12.44
C VAL A 519 27.09 -10.95 11.24
N TRP A 520 25.91 -10.34 11.01
CA TRP A 520 25.73 -9.28 10.03
C TRP A 520 26.86 -8.29 10.27
N PRO A 521 27.79 -8.08 9.33
CA PRO A 521 28.85 -7.16 9.61
C PRO A 521 28.22 -5.78 9.65
N LEU A 522 28.06 -5.21 10.84
CA LEU A 522 27.81 -3.76 11.06
C LEU A 522 28.81 -2.90 10.26
N ARG A 523 29.84 -3.50 9.70
CA ARG A 523 30.74 -2.90 8.70
C ARG A 523 30.10 -2.68 7.33
N ALA A 524 28.98 -3.36 6.98
CA ALA A 524 28.31 -3.16 5.68
C ALA A 524 27.62 -1.79 5.59
N ALA A 525 27.06 -1.28 6.69
CA ALA A 525 26.44 0.04 6.73
C ALA A 525 27.41 1.17 6.35
N ALA A 526 28.71 1.02 6.58
CA ALA A 526 29.72 2.01 6.18
C ALA A 526 29.95 2.10 4.66
N TRP A 527 29.50 1.08 3.87
CA TRP A 527 29.68 1.06 2.42
C TRP A 527 28.47 1.63 1.66
N VAL A 528 27.30 1.63 2.26
CA VAL A 528 26.06 2.17 1.65
C VAL A 528 26.11 3.70 1.59
N TRP A 529 26.91 4.31 2.45
CA TRP A 529 26.98 5.75 2.60
C TRP A 529 28.18 6.36 1.83
N ARG A 530 28.03 6.62 0.53
CA ARG A 530 28.77 7.64 -0.21
C ARG A 530 27.76 8.57 -0.89
N PRO A 531 27.61 9.83 -0.44
CA PRO A 531 26.81 10.81 -1.17
C PRO A 531 27.40 10.96 -2.58
N ARG A 532 26.59 10.88 -3.62
CA ARG A 532 27.02 11.15 -5.00
C ARG A 532 27.28 12.62 -5.27
N PHE A 533 26.86 13.50 -4.39
CA PHE A 533 27.11 14.94 -4.48
C PHE A 533 28.00 15.39 -3.35
N GLN A 534 29.28 15.59 -3.64
CA GLN A 534 30.10 16.52 -2.89
C GLN A 534 29.60 17.95 -3.20
N TRP A 535 28.77 18.50 -2.32
CA TRP A 535 28.62 19.93 -2.25
C TRP A 535 29.98 20.48 -1.81
N GLY A 536 30.62 21.29 -2.70
CA GLY A 536 31.91 21.90 -2.43
C GLY A 536 31.84 22.85 -1.21
N CYS A 537 32.15 22.30 -0.06
CA CYS A 537 32.73 23.04 1.04
C CYS A 537 34.15 22.49 1.19
N GLU A 538 35.11 23.18 0.56
CA GLU A 538 36.52 22.98 0.90
C GLU A 538 36.70 23.33 2.40
N PRO A 539 37.25 22.40 3.21
CA PRO A 539 37.66 22.79 4.54
C PRO A 539 38.86 23.75 4.41
N SER A 540 38.69 24.98 4.85
CA SER A 540 39.82 25.92 5.05
C SER A 540 40.86 25.25 5.92
N PRO A 541 42.16 25.34 5.56
CA PRO A 541 43.21 24.75 6.36
C PRO A 541 43.37 25.56 7.66
N CYS A 542 42.94 25.03 8.78
CA CYS A 542 43.34 25.51 10.09
C CYS A 542 44.82 25.15 10.30
N ALA A 543 45.60 26.19 10.37
CA ALA A 543 47.04 26.15 10.63
C ALA A 543 47.35 25.43 11.95
N SER A 544 48.26 24.47 11.86
CA SER A 544 48.95 23.87 12.98
C SER A 544 49.83 24.87 13.68
N THR A 545 49.55 25.19 14.94
CA THR A 545 50.57 25.74 15.85
C THR A 545 50.77 24.78 17.00
N THR A 546 51.88 24.07 16.94
CA THR A 546 52.50 23.35 18.04
C THR A 546 53.06 24.34 19.07
N SER A 547 52.76 24.16 20.35
CA SER A 547 53.73 24.41 21.43
C SER A 547 53.31 23.75 22.74
N PRO A 548 54.29 23.39 23.61
CA PRO A 548 54.16 22.27 24.51
C PRO A 548 53.97 22.65 26.00
N ALA A 549 53.48 21.66 26.75
CA ALA A 549 53.70 21.37 28.17
C ALA A 549 53.63 22.50 29.22
N ARG A 550 52.69 22.36 30.16
CA ARG A 550 53.02 22.34 31.60
C ARG A 550 51.99 21.48 32.33
N ARG A 551 52.53 20.52 33.10
CA ARG A 551 51.82 19.85 34.21
C ARG A 551 51.62 20.89 35.31
N ASP A 552 50.44 20.89 35.92
CA ASP A 552 50.42 20.98 37.39
C ASP A 552 49.14 20.40 37.96
N SER A 553 49.35 19.77 39.08
CA SER A 553 48.45 19.02 39.92
C SER A 553 47.61 19.93 40.81
N SER A 554 46.38 19.55 41.12
CA SER A 554 45.81 19.45 42.49
C SER A 554 44.33 19.64 42.49
N CYS A 555 43.60 18.64 42.87
CA CYS A 555 42.84 18.41 44.09
C CYS A 555 41.58 19.26 44.35
N ARG A 556 40.49 18.50 44.45
CA ARG A 556 39.39 18.61 45.43
C ARG A 556 38.41 19.80 45.34
N ALA A 557 37.22 19.57 45.06
CA ALA A 557 36.03 19.28 45.90
C ALA A 557 34.89 18.93 44.98
#